data_a7cbf19d74110b17123ea64711f022a1
#
_entry.id   a7cbf19d74110b17123ea64711f022a1
#
_cell.length_a   1.000
_cell.length_b   1.000
_cell.length_c   1.000
_cell.angle_alpha   90.00
_cell.angle_beta   90.00
_cell.angle_gamma   90.00
#
_symmetry.space_group_name_H-M   'P 1'
#
loop_
_entity.id
_entity.type
_entity.pdbx_description
1 polymer ?
#
loop_
_entity_poly.entity_id
_entity_poly.type
_entity_poly.pdbx_seq_one_letter_code
_entity_poly.pdbx_strand_id
1 'polypeptide(L)'
;NKLVLTGAAGIRDRQKARKLGLKVIAKTGKVATFWLPDRHKKKLQKKLYGAAGSDMLAVPHLQETFKKTVAEDVQKEAATITIPTLLIYGENDKATPPAYGELYHRLIPHSTFKLVKGAEHFVHQDEPTQVARLIEEYLG
;
A
#
# COMPACT_ATOMS: atom_id res chain seq x y z
N ASN A 1 -26.18 0.62 -4.39
CA ASN A 1 -24.89 -0.03 -4.14
C ASN A 1 -23.94 1.00 -3.51
N LYS A 2 -23.14 0.58 -2.51
CA LYS A 2 -22.12 1.38 -1.84
C LYS A 2 -20.81 0.58 -1.81
N LEU A 3 -19.65 1.24 -1.86
CA LEU A 3 -18.33 0.62 -1.80
C LEU A 3 -17.59 1.09 -0.54
N VAL A 4 -16.89 0.19 0.13
CA VAL A 4 -16.00 0.51 1.24
C VAL A 4 -14.60 0.01 0.91
N LEU A 5 -13.60 0.88 0.97
CA LEU A 5 -12.19 0.55 0.74
C LEU A 5 -11.39 0.90 2.00
N THR A 6 -10.68 -0.07 2.54
CA THR A 6 -9.81 0.11 3.71
C THR A 6 -8.36 -0.12 3.31
N GLY A 7 -7.48 0.85 3.58
CA GLY A 7 -6.05 0.75 3.27
C GLY A 7 -5.77 0.35 1.82
N ALA A 8 -6.56 0.84 0.85
CA ALA A 8 -6.49 0.40 -0.53
C ALA A 8 -5.14 0.77 -1.18
N ALA A 9 -4.51 -0.24 -1.79
CA ALA A 9 -3.31 -0.09 -2.60
C ALA A 9 -3.66 0.27 -4.06
N GLY A 10 -2.66 0.23 -4.96
CA GLY A 10 -2.88 0.44 -6.41
C GLY A 10 -2.59 1.87 -6.87
N ILE A 11 -2.01 2.70 -6.02
CA ILE A 11 -1.49 4.01 -6.40
C ILE A 11 0.02 3.95 -6.59
N ARG A 12 0.46 4.19 -7.81
CA ARG A 12 1.87 4.26 -8.13
C ARG A 12 2.36 5.70 -8.13
N ASP A 13 3.03 6.09 -7.06
CA ASP A 13 3.74 7.37 -7.04
C ASP A 13 5.01 7.27 -7.90
N ARG A 14 4.85 7.64 -9.18
CA ARG A 14 5.96 7.62 -10.17
C ARG A 14 7.15 8.46 -9.73
N GLN A 15 6.93 9.53 -8.96
CA GLN A 15 8.02 10.37 -8.47
C GLN A 15 8.78 9.69 -7.33
N LYS A 16 8.07 9.02 -6.39
CA LYS A 16 8.71 8.21 -5.34
C LYS A 16 9.42 7.00 -5.94
N ALA A 17 8.80 6.29 -6.88
CA ALA A 17 9.41 5.17 -7.58
C ALA A 17 10.68 5.60 -8.32
N ARG A 18 10.66 6.75 -9.00
CA ARG A 18 11.83 7.32 -9.69
C ARG A 18 12.92 7.77 -8.71
N LYS A 19 12.56 8.43 -7.60
CA LYS A 19 13.50 8.83 -6.53
C LYS A 19 14.08 7.61 -5.81
N LEU A 20 13.27 6.56 -5.57
CA LEU A 20 13.73 5.32 -4.97
C LEU A 20 14.64 4.55 -5.94
N GLY A 21 14.27 4.46 -7.21
CA GLY A 21 15.09 3.87 -8.27
C GLY A 21 16.43 4.59 -8.41
N LEU A 22 16.45 5.91 -8.42
CA LEU A 22 17.68 6.73 -8.45
C LEU A 22 18.52 6.53 -7.18
N LYS A 23 17.90 6.44 -5.99
CA LYS A 23 18.63 6.15 -4.73
C LYS A 23 19.18 4.72 -4.71
N VAL A 24 18.46 3.76 -5.26
CA VAL A 24 18.93 2.36 -5.39
C VAL A 24 20.07 2.31 -6.39
N ILE A 25 19.94 2.93 -7.55
CA ILE A 25 21.02 2.99 -8.56
C ILE A 25 22.25 3.76 -8.02
N ALA A 26 22.08 4.87 -7.32
CA ALA A 26 23.18 5.62 -6.70
C ALA A 26 23.85 4.86 -5.55
N LYS A 27 23.11 4.02 -4.82
CA LYS A 27 23.62 3.23 -3.68
C LYS A 27 24.09 1.83 -4.09
N THR A 28 23.62 1.30 -5.22
CA THR A 28 24.06 0.03 -5.84
C THR A 28 24.90 0.25 -7.10
N GLY A 29 25.16 1.50 -7.42
CA GLY A 29 26.10 1.88 -8.46
C GLY A 29 27.47 1.30 -8.16
N LYS A 30 27.67 0.12 -8.70
CA LYS A 30 28.87 -0.72 -8.67
C LYS A 30 29.10 -1.56 -7.39
N VAL A 31 28.96 -2.86 -7.55
CA VAL A 31 29.89 -3.89 -7.07
C VAL A 31 29.63 -4.53 -5.70
N ALA A 32 28.59 -4.29 -4.95
CA ALA A 32 28.57 -4.89 -3.62
C ALA A 32 27.87 -6.28 -3.51
N THR A 33 27.06 -6.67 -4.50
CA THR A 33 26.27 -7.90 -4.36
C THR A 33 26.91 -9.13 -5.04
N PHE A 34 27.83 -8.94 -5.95
CA PHE A 34 28.48 -10.06 -6.64
C PHE A 34 29.41 -10.87 -5.70
N TRP A 35 30.01 -10.23 -4.71
CA TRP A 35 30.95 -10.83 -3.76
C TRP A 35 30.32 -11.27 -2.43
N LEU A 36 29.01 -11.02 -2.20
CA LEU A 36 28.37 -11.46 -0.96
C LEU A 36 27.99 -12.94 -1.04
N PRO A 37 28.34 -13.75 -0.03
CA PRO A 37 27.84 -15.12 0.10
C PRO A 37 26.32 -15.14 0.14
N ASP A 38 25.69 -16.17 -0.43
CA ASP A 38 24.22 -16.26 -0.59
C ASP A 38 23.45 -16.16 0.72
N ARG A 39 24.04 -16.55 1.84
CA ARG A 39 23.48 -16.38 3.19
C ARG A 39 23.27 -14.89 3.56
N HIS A 40 24.19 -14.02 3.12
CA HIS A 40 24.09 -12.57 3.40
C HIS A 40 23.12 -11.88 2.43
N LYS A 41 23.05 -12.34 1.18
CA LYS A 41 22.04 -11.89 0.21
C LYS A 41 20.64 -12.20 0.73
N LYS A 42 20.38 -13.43 1.20
CA LYS A 42 19.09 -13.82 1.80
C LYS A 42 18.73 -13.00 3.04
N LYS A 43 19.71 -12.73 3.93
CA LYS A 43 19.50 -11.93 5.14
C LYS A 43 19.19 -10.46 4.81
N LEU A 44 19.88 -9.89 3.80
CA LEU A 44 19.64 -8.54 3.32
C LEU A 44 18.27 -8.42 2.62
N GLN A 45 17.92 -9.40 1.79
CA GLN A 45 16.60 -9.50 1.18
C GLN A 45 15.50 -9.57 2.25
N LYS A 46 15.63 -10.47 3.25
CA LYS A 46 14.68 -10.59 4.35
C LYS A 46 14.52 -9.28 5.12
N LYS A 47 15.62 -8.53 5.35
CA LYS A 47 15.58 -7.22 6.02
C LYS A 47 14.91 -6.14 5.16
N LEU A 48 15.16 -6.15 3.85
CA LEU A 48 14.57 -5.19 2.91
C LEU A 48 13.06 -5.44 2.73
N TYR A 49 12.65 -6.71 2.59
CA TYR A 49 11.24 -7.09 2.44
C TYR A 49 10.47 -7.00 3.76
N GLY A 50 11.08 -7.34 4.89
CA GLY A 50 10.48 -7.13 6.21
C GLY A 50 10.25 -5.66 6.55
N ALA A 51 11.13 -4.77 6.09
CA ALA A 51 10.93 -3.32 6.21
C ALA A 51 9.83 -2.78 5.28
N ALA A 52 9.45 -3.54 4.25
CA ALA A 52 8.34 -3.21 3.35
C ALA A 52 6.99 -3.80 3.83
N GLY A 53 6.96 -4.48 4.99
CA GLY A 53 5.74 -5.06 5.57
C GLY A 53 5.10 -6.15 4.69
N SER A 54 5.89 -6.87 3.88
CA SER A 54 5.34 -7.79 2.90
C SER A 54 5.67 -9.25 3.25
N ASP A 55 4.62 -10.08 3.32
CA ASP A 55 4.71 -11.53 3.46
C ASP A 55 5.19 -12.25 2.19
N MET A 56 5.74 -11.50 1.22
CA MET A 56 6.19 -12.00 -0.08
C MET A 56 7.16 -13.18 0.02
N LEU A 57 7.90 -13.30 1.13
CA LEU A 57 8.82 -14.43 1.35
C LEU A 57 8.12 -15.68 1.89
N ALA A 58 6.89 -15.56 2.41
CA ALA A 58 6.16 -16.69 2.97
C ALA A 58 5.65 -17.65 1.89
N VAL A 59 5.41 -17.15 0.67
CA VAL A 59 4.79 -17.91 -0.41
C VAL A 59 5.59 -17.75 -1.72
N PRO A 60 6.72 -18.47 -1.88
CA PRO A 60 7.62 -18.27 -3.01
C PRO A 60 7.01 -18.40 -4.41
N HIS A 61 6.02 -19.28 -4.58
CA HIS A 61 5.35 -19.49 -5.86
C HIS A 61 4.41 -18.37 -6.28
N LEU A 62 4.03 -17.47 -5.35
CA LEU A 62 3.20 -16.30 -5.64
C LEU A 62 4.00 -15.01 -5.86
N GLN A 63 5.32 -15.06 -5.78
CA GLN A 63 6.16 -13.85 -5.88
C GLN A 63 5.95 -13.06 -7.17
N GLU A 64 5.81 -13.75 -8.31
CA GLU A 64 5.59 -13.07 -9.59
C GLU A 64 4.20 -12.42 -9.66
N THR A 65 3.17 -13.09 -9.15
CA THR A 65 1.82 -12.52 -9.04
C THR A 65 1.82 -11.30 -8.11
N PHE A 66 2.45 -11.43 -6.94
CA PHE A 66 2.58 -10.33 -6.00
C PHE A 66 3.30 -9.11 -6.61
N LYS A 67 4.43 -9.32 -7.31
CA LYS A 67 5.14 -8.24 -8.01
C LYS A 67 4.28 -7.54 -9.05
N LYS A 68 3.48 -8.29 -9.82
CA LYS A 68 2.55 -7.72 -10.79
C LYS A 68 1.49 -6.88 -10.09
N THR A 69 0.83 -7.43 -9.07
CA THR A 69 -0.22 -6.73 -8.32
C THR A 69 0.27 -5.43 -7.69
N VAL A 70 1.43 -5.44 -7.01
CA VAL A 70 1.97 -4.20 -6.40
C VAL A 70 2.56 -3.22 -7.43
N ALA A 71 2.77 -3.66 -8.66
CA ALA A 71 3.22 -2.81 -9.75
C ALA A 71 2.07 -2.15 -10.53
N GLU A 72 0.84 -2.61 -10.31
CA GLU A 72 -0.34 -2.02 -10.94
C GLU A 72 -0.59 -0.59 -10.47
N ASP A 73 -1.13 0.21 -11.37
CA ASP A 73 -1.57 1.57 -11.11
C ASP A 73 -3.03 1.68 -11.55
N VAL A 74 -3.93 1.66 -10.59
CA VAL A 74 -5.38 1.62 -10.83
C VAL A 74 -6.04 3.01 -10.73
N GLN A 75 -5.28 4.09 -10.85
CA GLN A 75 -5.81 5.46 -10.75
C GLN A 75 -6.86 5.76 -11.84
N LYS A 76 -6.67 5.22 -13.03
CA LYS A 76 -7.62 5.39 -14.15
C LYS A 76 -8.93 4.67 -13.87
N GLU A 77 -8.84 3.44 -13.38
CA GLU A 77 -9.97 2.61 -13.02
C GLU A 77 -10.73 3.21 -11.82
N ALA A 78 -10.01 3.70 -10.82
CA ALA A 78 -10.60 4.40 -9.69
C ALA A 78 -11.43 5.63 -10.12
N ALA A 79 -10.96 6.39 -11.10
CA ALA A 79 -11.69 7.53 -11.63
C ALA A 79 -13.01 7.15 -12.36
N THR A 80 -13.21 5.88 -12.70
CA THR A 80 -14.48 5.40 -13.30
C THR A 80 -15.51 4.95 -12.26
N ILE A 81 -15.17 4.97 -10.97
CA ILE A 81 -16.09 4.59 -9.90
C ILE A 81 -17.11 5.71 -9.72
N THR A 82 -18.38 5.40 -9.97
CA THR A 82 -19.50 6.34 -9.87
C THR A 82 -20.39 6.12 -8.65
N ILE A 83 -20.25 4.96 -7.98
CA ILE A 83 -21.05 4.63 -6.80
C ILE A 83 -20.46 5.33 -5.55
N PRO A 84 -21.31 5.67 -4.55
CA PRO A 84 -20.84 6.19 -3.28
C PRO A 84 -19.78 5.30 -2.66
N THR A 85 -18.64 5.89 -2.25
CA THR A 85 -17.47 5.14 -1.77
C THR A 85 -16.97 5.69 -0.45
N LEU A 86 -16.80 4.83 0.55
CA LEU A 86 -16.12 5.15 1.80
C LEU A 86 -14.67 4.69 1.75
N LEU A 87 -13.75 5.59 2.02
CA LEU A 87 -12.30 5.35 2.07
C LEU A 87 -11.83 5.46 3.53
N ILE A 88 -11.30 4.37 4.09
CA ILE A 88 -10.81 4.33 5.48
C ILE A 88 -9.32 4.01 5.48
N TYR A 89 -8.51 4.87 6.09
CA TYR A 89 -7.05 4.71 6.18
C TYR A 89 -6.54 4.93 7.59
N GLY A 90 -5.50 4.20 7.97
CA GLY A 90 -4.80 4.41 9.23
C GLY A 90 -3.82 5.59 9.13
N GLU A 91 -3.78 6.41 10.17
CA GLU A 91 -2.87 7.57 10.25
C GLU A 91 -1.40 7.17 10.12
N ASN A 92 -1.03 6.02 10.69
CA ASN A 92 0.35 5.50 10.74
C ASN A 92 0.64 4.44 9.66
N ASP A 93 -0.26 4.27 8.67
CA ASP A 93 -0.08 3.29 7.60
C ASP A 93 1.14 3.63 6.74
N LYS A 94 2.15 2.77 6.78
CA LYS A 94 3.38 2.88 5.99
C LYS A 94 3.32 2.07 4.69
N ALA A 95 2.42 1.11 4.59
CA ALA A 95 2.23 0.27 3.41
C ALA A 95 1.41 1.01 2.34
N THR A 96 0.26 1.53 2.74
CA THR A 96 -0.61 2.38 1.92
C THR A 96 -0.89 3.70 2.66
N PRO A 97 0.03 4.67 2.58
CA PRO A 97 -0.07 5.91 3.35
C PRO A 97 -1.39 6.67 3.12
N PRO A 98 -1.86 7.47 4.11
CA PRO A 98 -3.07 8.30 3.98
C PRO A 98 -3.15 9.12 2.69
N ALA A 99 -2.01 9.55 2.16
CA ALA A 99 -1.92 10.25 0.88
C ALA A 99 -2.52 9.47 -0.30
N TYR A 100 -2.56 8.12 -0.22
CA TYR A 100 -3.24 7.30 -1.23
C TYR A 100 -4.75 7.42 -1.09
N GLY A 101 -5.27 7.42 0.14
CA GLY A 101 -6.68 7.66 0.41
C GLY A 101 -7.14 9.04 -0.06
N GLU A 102 -6.33 10.06 0.19
CA GLU A 102 -6.59 11.42 -0.30
C GLU A 102 -6.60 11.49 -1.84
N LEU A 103 -5.71 10.74 -2.50
CA LEU A 103 -5.69 10.68 -3.96
C LEU A 103 -6.92 9.95 -4.50
N TYR A 104 -7.31 8.81 -3.91
CA TYR A 104 -8.56 8.14 -4.26
C TYR A 104 -9.76 9.05 -4.04
N HIS A 105 -9.79 9.82 -2.96
CA HIS A 105 -10.85 10.78 -2.70
C HIS A 105 -10.96 11.88 -3.77
N ARG A 106 -9.84 12.32 -4.32
CA ARG A 106 -9.85 13.23 -5.47
C ARG A 106 -10.27 12.59 -6.78
N LEU A 107 -10.01 11.28 -6.96
CA LEU A 107 -10.32 10.55 -8.20
C LEU A 107 -11.76 10.06 -8.23
N ILE A 108 -12.35 9.70 -7.09
CA ILE A 108 -13.70 9.13 -6.97
C ILE A 108 -14.67 10.25 -6.55
N PRO A 109 -15.53 10.76 -7.45
CA PRO A 109 -16.34 11.97 -7.19
C PRO A 109 -17.29 11.85 -5.98
N HIS A 110 -17.84 10.65 -5.75
CA HIS A 110 -18.79 10.38 -4.66
C HIS A 110 -18.16 9.63 -3.50
N SER A 111 -16.93 9.99 -3.14
CA SER A 111 -16.24 9.36 -2.02
C SER A 111 -16.25 10.19 -0.75
N THR A 112 -16.15 9.50 0.37
CA THR A 112 -15.90 10.07 1.70
C THR A 112 -14.61 9.49 2.23
N PHE A 113 -13.68 10.35 2.67
CA PHE A 113 -12.40 9.92 3.25
C PHE A 113 -12.45 10.03 4.78
N LYS A 114 -12.04 8.95 5.45
CA LYS A 114 -11.92 8.87 6.90
C LYS A 114 -10.53 8.39 7.30
N LEU A 115 -9.89 9.14 8.18
CA LEU A 115 -8.61 8.81 8.78
C LEU A 115 -8.84 8.27 10.19
N VAL A 116 -8.30 7.08 10.48
CA VAL A 116 -8.36 6.44 11.80
C VAL A 116 -7.06 6.77 12.53
N LYS A 117 -7.16 7.57 13.60
CA LYS A 117 -6.00 8.00 14.38
C LYS A 117 -5.32 6.81 15.07
N GLY A 118 -3.99 6.81 15.07
CA GLY A 118 -3.18 5.79 15.73
C GLY A 118 -3.13 4.45 15.00
N ALA A 119 -4.04 4.15 14.09
CA ALA A 119 -4.09 2.88 13.35
C ALA A 119 -3.02 2.81 12.26
N GLU A 120 -2.55 1.60 12.01
CA GLU A 120 -1.63 1.23 10.93
C GLU A 120 -2.42 0.70 9.70
N HIS A 121 -1.85 -0.24 8.96
CA HIS A 121 -2.44 -0.76 7.71
C HIS A 121 -3.74 -1.55 7.92
N PHE A 122 -3.82 -2.35 8.97
CA PHE A 122 -4.98 -3.17 9.28
C PHE A 122 -5.94 -2.45 10.23
N VAL A 123 -6.50 -1.33 9.78
CA VAL A 123 -7.37 -0.44 10.58
C VAL A 123 -8.49 -1.19 11.33
N HIS A 124 -9.03 -2.26 10.73
CA HIS A 124 -10.08 -3.09 11.33
C HIS A 124 -9.57 -4.00 12.48
N GLN A 125 -8.26 -4.23 12.56
CA GLN A 125 -7.63 -4.95 13.68
C GLN A 125 -7.20 -3.97 14.78
N ASP A 126 -6.69 -2.81 14.39
CA ASP A 126 -6.17 -1.81 15.32
C ASP A 126 -7.32 -1.08 16.05
N GLU A 127 -8.36 -0.68 15.31
CA GLU A 127 -9.49 0.09 15.82
C GLU A 127 -10.85 -0.50 15.36
N PRO A 128 -11.19 -1.76 15.74
CA PRO A 128 -12.35 -2.49 15.22
C PRO A 128 -13.67 -1.77 15.48
N THR A 129 -13.85 -1.22 16.67
CA THR A 129 -15.09 -0.53 17.06
C THR A 129 -15.31 0.75 16.25
N GLN A 130 -14.25 1.53 16.06
CA GLN A 130 -14.33 2.76 15.28
C GLN A 130 -14.61 2.46 13.80
N VAL A 131 -13.94 1.45 13.23
CA VAL A 131 -14.12 1.06 11.83
C VAL A 131 -15.54 0.52 11.60
N ALA A 132 -16.04 -0.35 12.49
CA ALA A 132 -17.40 -0.86 12.42
C ALA A 132 -18.43 0.29 12.41
N ARG A 133 -18.30 1.24 13.34
CA ARG A 133 -19.19 2.40 13.41
C ARG A 133 -19.16 3.24 12.15
N LEU A 134 -17.97 3.51 11.59
CA LEU A 134 -17.83 4.28 10.34
C LEU A 134 -18.54 3.59 9.16
N ILE A 135 -18.46 2.24 9.11
CA ILE A 135 -19.12 1.45 8.07
C ILE A 135 -20.64 1.44 8.29
N GLU A 136 -21.10 1.21 9.51
CA GLU A 136 -22.54 1.22 9.85
C GLU A 136 -23.19 2.58 9.53
N GLU A 137 -22.60 3.68 9.98
CA GLU A 137 -23.05 5.04 9.69
C GLU A 137 -23.10 5.33 8.19
N TYR A 138 -22.15 4.75 7.44
CA TYR A 138 -22.09 4.93 5.99
C TYR A 138 -23.13 4.08 5.23
N LEU A 139 -23.38 2.87 5.71
CA LEU A 139 -24.35 1.96 5.08
C LEU A 139 -25.79 2.34 5.40
N GLY A 140 -26.04 2.96 6.57
CA GLY A 140 -27.25 3.61 7.07
C GLY A 140 -28.50 2.98 6.89
#